data_bf935dc628ddae30bcb29217132fa61a
#
_entry.id   bf935dc628ddae30bcb29217132fa61a
#
_cell.length_a   1.000
_cell.length_b   1.000
_cell.length_c   1.000
_cell.angle_alpha   90.00
_cell.angle_beta   90.00
_cell.angle_gamma   90.00
#
_symmetry.space_group_name_H-M   'P 1'
#
loop_
_entity.id
_entity.type
_entity.pdbx_description
1 polymer ?
#
loop_
_entity_poly.entity_id
_entity_poly.type
_entity_poly.pdbx_seq_one_letter_code
_entity_poly.pdbx_strand_id
1 'polypeptide(L)'
;MHFSALLTVVSAALVVGQTNTNLQTKFPTATSSTALAAVRTIAAGQSLDGKMLQWDRNPSTCQQQTEGGDKDAVFILEDGATLSNVIIGPNNGEGIHCKGQCTLNNV
;
A
#
# COMPACT_ATOMS: atom_id res chain seq x y z
N MET A 1 29.69 25.24 27.12
CA MET A 1 29.20 24.78 27.10
C MET A 1 28.98 24.26 26.58
N HIS A 2 28.91 23.64 25.99
CA HIS A 2 28.69 23.24 25.42
C HIS A 2 28.45 22.01 25.11
N PHE A 3 27.64 21.46 24.89
CA PHE A 3 27.21 20.25 24.79
C PHE A 3 26.46 20.05 23.51
N SER A 4 26.25 20.91 22.67
CA SER A 4 25.47 20.81 21.46
C SER A 4 26.18 19.97 20.36
N ALA A 5 27.48 20.03 20.29
CA ALA A 5 28.20 19.23 19.31
C ALA A 5 28.05 17.73 19.57
N LEU A 6 28.00 17.38 20.83
CA LEU A 6 27.86 16.00 21.23
C LEU A 6 26.55 15.41 20.76
N LEU A 7 25.47 16.16 20.87
CA LEU A 7 24.15 15.71 20.45
C LEU A 7 24.09 15.41 18.97
N THR A 8 24.77 16.20 18.17
CA THR A 8 24.75 16.02 16.74
C THR A 8 25.33 14.67 16.32
N VAL A 9 26.41 14.27 16.96
CA VAL A 9 27.06 12.99 16.64
C VAL A 9 26.14 11.81 16.96
N VAL A 10 25.44 11.88 18.07
CA VAL A 10 24.54 10.82 18.47
C VAL A 10 23.41 10.67 17.48
N SER A 11 22.87 11.76 16.97
CA SER A 11 21.79 11.69 15.98
C SER A 11 22.21 10.96 14.72
N ALA A 12 23.40 11.19 14.23
CA ALA A 12 23.86 10.52 13.02
C ALA A 12 23.97 9.02 13.22
N ALA A 13 24.45 8.59 14.37
CA ALA A 13 24.54 7.17 14.65
C ALA A 13 23.18 6.48 14.69
N LEU A 14 22.19 7.14 15.24
CA LEU A 14 20.86 6.58 15.32
C LEU A 14 20.24 6.35 13.95
N VAL A 15 20.44 7.26 13.02
CA VAL A 15 19.89 7.10 11.68
C VAL A 15 20.40 5.83 11.04
N VAL A 16 21.68 5.54 11.16
CA VAL A 16 22.27 4.34 10.56
C VAL A 16 21.72 3.09 11.19
N GLY A 17 21.55 3.08 12.51
CA GLY A 17 21.12 1.88 13.21
C GLY A 17 19.67 1.51 13.02
N GLN A 18 18.86 2.44 12.55
CA GLN A 18 17.42 2.21 12.49
C GLN A 18 16.92 1.61 11.20
N THR A 19 17.74 1.51 10.19
CA THR A 19 17.27 1.19 8.84
C THR A 19 16.67 -0.20 8.72
N ASN A 20 17.07 -1.14 9.57
CA ASN A 20 16.64 -2.52 9.42
C ASN A 20 15.69 -3.01 10.50
N THR A 21 15.42 -2.19 11.51
CA THR A 21 14.65 -2.67 12.67
C THR A 21 13.16 -2.71 12.40
N ASN A 22 12.68 -1.95 11.41
CA ASN A 22 11.26 -1.86 11.11
C ASN A 22 10.88 -2.58 9.84
N LEU A 23 11.77 -3.39 9.30
CA LEU A 23 11.49 -4.12 8.07
C LEU A 23 10.46 -5.21 8.35
N GLN A 24 9.38 -5.20 7.60
CA GLN A 24 8.37 -6.22 7.71
C GLN A 24 8.80 -7.46 6.95
N THR A 25 9.03 -8.55 7.65
CA THR A 25 9.52 -9.78 7.05
C THR A 25 8.45 -10.87 6.97
N LYS A 26 7.28 -10.63 7.52
CA LYS A 26 6.18 -11.60 7.50
C LYS A 26 4.99 -10.99 6.78
N PHE A 27 4.32 -11.85 6.02
CA PHE A 27 3.08 -11.44 5.38
C PHE A 27 2.02 -11.25 6.46
N PRO A 28 1.32 -10.12 6.51
CA PRO A 28 0.33 -9.87 7.56
C PRO A 28 -0.88 -10.77 7.40
N THR A 29 -1.57 -11.02 8.51
CA THR A 29 -2.81 -11.77 8.52
C THR A 29 -3.97 -10.82 8.31
N ALA A 30 -4.82 -11.13 7.34
CA ALA A 30 -6.03 -10.35 7.10
C ALA A 30 -7.05 -10.59 8.20
N THR A 31 -7.78 -9.53 8.57
CA THR A 31 -8.87 -9.67 9.54
C THR A 31 -10.07 -10.37 8.93
N SER A 32 -10.26 -10.21 7.64
CA SER A 32 -11.30 -10.85 6.85
C SER A 32 -10.98 -10.60 5.39
N SER A 33 -11.87 -10.97 4.47
CA SER A 33 -11.66 -10.70 3.06
C SER A 33 -12.92 -10.10 2.45
N THR A 34 -12.72 -9.31 1.41
CA THR A 34 -13.81 -8.74 0.64
C THR A 34 -13.42 -8.76 -0.83
N ALA A 35 -14.39 -8.92 -1.69
CA ALA A 35 -14.15 -8.98 -3.12
C ALA A 35 -15.08 -8.01 -3.84
N LEU A 36 -14.52 -7.32 -4.81
CA LEU A 36 -15.24 -6.29 -5.55
C LEU A 36 -15.63 -6.82 -6.92
N ALA A 37 -16.87 -6.54 -7.33
CA ALA A 37 -17.33 -6.89 -8.66
C ALA A 37 -16.71 -5.98 -9.74
N ALA A 38 -16.28 -4.79 -9.35
CA ALA A 38 -15.65 -3.83 -10.23
C ALA A 38 -14.49 -3.16 -9.51
N VAL A 39 -13.58 -2.56 -10.27
CA VAL A 39 -12.48 -1.81 -9.67
C VAL A 39 -13.04 -0.64 -8.86
N ARG A 40 -12.41 -0.37 -7.72
CA ARG A 40 -12.81 0.74 -6.85
C ARG A 40 -11.87 1.91 -7.05
N THR A 41 -12.43 3.07 -7.37
CA THR A 41 -11.67 4.29 -7.57
C THR A 41 -11.72 5.13 -6.31
N ILE A 42 -10.55 5.59 -5.86
CA ILE A 42 -10.42 6.54 -4.77
C ILE A 42 -10.13 7.89 -5.40
N ALA A 43 -11.03 8.84 -5.22
CA ALA A 43 -10.96 10.11 -5.88
C ALA A 43 -9.76 10.93 -5.42
N ALA A 44 -9.38 11.90 -6.24
CA ALA A 44 -8.23 12.75 -5.96
C ALA A 44 -8.32 13.38 -4.57
N GLY A 45 -7.22 13.27 -3.83
CA GLY A 45 -7.12 13.85 -2.49
C GLY A 45 -7.89 13.10 -1.41
N GLN A 46 -8.58 12.02 -1.75
CA GLN A 46 -9.35 11.25 -0.78
C GLN A 46 -8.52 10.11 -0.20
N SER A 47 -9.00 9.55 0.91
CA SER A 47 -8.32 8.47 1.61
C SER A 47 -9.27 7.33 1.86
N LEU A 48 -8.75 6.10 1.80
CA LEU A 48 -9.48 4.90 2.17
C LEU A 48 -8.62 4.09 3.13
N ASP A 49 -9.19 3.70 4.26
CA ASP A 49 -8.59 2.76 5.18
C ASP A 49 -9.19 1.38 4.90
N GLY A 50 -8.37 0.44 4.45
CA GLY A 50 -8.82 -0.90 4.11
C GLY A 50 -9.01 -1.83 5.29
N LYS A 51 -8.72 -1.38 6.50
CA LYS A 51 -8.99 -2.08 7.78
C LYS A 51 -8.34 -3.44 7.87
N MET A 52 -7.21 -3.62 7.20
CA MET A 52 -6.48 -4.88 7.15
C MET A 52 -7.28 -6.03 6.55
N LEU A 53 -8.28 -5.74 5.74
CA LEU A 53 -8.97 -6.77 4.97
C LEU A 53 -8.11 -7.18 3.78
N GLN A 54 -8.32 -8.41 3.33
CA GLN A 54 -7.83 -8.82 2.01
C GLN A 54 -8.85 -8.38 0.97
N TRP A 55 -8.42 -7.50 0.07
CA TRP A 55 -9.26 -6.95 -0.99
C TRP A 55 -8.91 -7.64 -2.30
N ASP A 56 -9.94 -8.05 -3.03
CA ASP A 56 -9.72 -8.80 -4.26
C ASP A 56 -10.87 -8.54 -5.24
N ARG A 57 -10.88 -9.29 -6.32
CA ARG A 57 -11.92 -9.20 -7.35
C ARG A 57 -12.67 -10.52 -7.45
N ASN A 58 -14.00 -10.42 -7.62
CA ASN A 58 -14.84 -11.57 -7.90
C ASN A 58 -15.97 -11.14 -8.84
N PRO A 59 -16.02 -11.70 -10.06
CA PRO A 59 -15.15 -12.76 -10.57
C PRO A 59 -13.70 -12.32 -10.75
N SER A 60 -12.82 -13.32 -10.81
CA SER A 60 -11.38 -13.05 -10.95
C SER A 60 -11.08 -12.31 -12.24
N THR A 61 -10.18 -11.34 -12.15
CA THR A 61 -9.64 -10.65 -13.32
C THR A 61 -8.22 -11.09 -13.63
N CYS A 62 -7.72 -12.11 -12.94
CA CYS A 62 -6.40 -12.64 -13.18
C CYS A 62 -6.38 -13.38 -14.51
N GLN A 63 -5.53 -12.95 -15.44
CA GLN A 63 -5.43 -13.51 -16.78
C GLN A 63 -4.06 -14.14 -17.02
N GLN A 64 -3.41 -14.57 -15.95
CA GLN A 64 -2.10 -15.18 -15.97
C GLN A 64 -1.07 -14.25 -16.60
N GLN A 65 -0.57 -14.56 -17.78
CA GLN A 65 0.46 -13.77 -18.43
C GLN A 65 -0.09 -12.68 -19.34
N THR A 66 -1.40 -12.61 -19.49
CA THR A 66 -2.02 -11.57 -20.29
C THR A 66 -2.13 -10.29 -19.47
N GLU A 67 -1.63 -9.21 -20.02
CA GLU A 67 -1.71 -7.92 -19.34
C GLU A 67 -3.13 -7.37 -19.45
N GLY A 68 -3.66 -6.93 -18.33
CA GLY A 68 -4.98 -6.32 -18.28
C GLY A 68 -4.91 -4.80 -18.37
N GLY A 69 -5.92 -4.14 -17.86
CA GLY A 69 -5.98 -2.69 -17.79
C GLY A 69 -6.51 -2.25 -16.45
N ASP A 70 -6.79 -0.96 -16.33
CA ASP A 70 -7.30 -0.39 -15.07
C ASP A 70 -8.51 -1.14 -14.55
N LYS A 71 -9.38 -1.58 -15.44
CA LYS A 71 -10.61 -2.28 -15.06
C LYS A 71 -10.37 -3.59 -14.34
N ASP A 72 -9.18 -4.15 -14.46
CA ASP A 72 -8.84 -5.43 -13.85
C ASP A 72 -8.14 -5.28 -12.49
N ALA A 73 -7.89 -4.05 -12.06
CA ALA A 73 -7.29 -3.77 -10.77
C ALA A 73 -8.31 -3.89 -9.64
N VAL A 74 -7.82 -3.93 -8.42
CA VAL A 74 -8.66 -3.80 -7.23
C VAL A 74 -8.97 -2.33 -6.97
N PHE A 75 -7.95 -1.48 -7.04
CA PHE A 75 -8.08 -0.05 -6.78
C PHE A 75 -7.45 0.78 -7.88
N ILE A 76 -8.10 1.90 -8.17
CA ILE A 76 -7.50 3.01 -8.91
C ILE A 76 -7.42 4.18 -7.95
N LEU A 77 -6.24 4.76 -7.81
CA LEU A 77 -6.03 5.94 -6.98
C LEU A 77 -5.79 7.14 -7.89
N GLU A 78 -6.66 8.14 -7.81
CA GLU A 78 -6.48 9.37 -8.54
C GLU A 78 -5.48 10.27 -7.81
N ASP A 79 -5.07 11.34 -8.46
CA ASP A 79 -3.96 12.15 -7.98
C ASP A 79 -4.17 12.63 -6.53
N GLY A 80 -3.18 12.35 -5.69
CA GLY A 80 -3.23 12.74 -4.28
C GLY A 80 -4.01 11.79 -3.38
N ALA A 81 -4.54 10.69 -3.91
CA ALA A 81 -5.30 9.74 -3.09
C ALA A 81 -4.38 8.93 -2.19
N THR A 82 -4.93 8.46 -1.07
CA THR A 82 -4.22 7.64 -0.09
C THR A 82 -4.98 6.35 0.17
N LEU A 83 -4.25 5.25 0.19
CA LEU A 83 -4.79 3.93 0.54
C LEU A 83 -3.97 3.38 1.69
N SER A 84 -4.66 2.89 2.74
CA SER A 84 -3.99 2.41 3.95
C SER A 84 -4.54 1.07 4.38
N ASN A 85 -3.68 0.23 4.93
CA ASN A 85 -4.05 -1.00 5.63
C ASN A 85 -4.82 -1.97 4.74
N VAL A 86 -4.22 -2.34 3.62
CA VAL A 86 -4.84 -3.21 2.62
C VAL A 86 -3.92 -4.38 2.34
N ILE A 87 -4.50 -5.57 2.21
CA ILE A 87 -3.84 -6.73 1.67
C ILE A 87 -4.51 -7.03 0.32
N ILE A 88 -3.71 -7.11 -0.73
CA ILE A 88 -4.23 -7.42 -2.07
C ILE A 88 -4.25 -8.93 -2.24
N GLY A 89 -5.39 -9.47 -2.62
CA GLY A 89 -5.54 -10.91 -2.83
C GLY A 89 -5.06 -11.38 -4.19
N PRO A 90 -5.24 -12.67 -4.50
CA PRO A 90 -4.62 -13.28 -5.68
C PRO A 90 -5.49 -13.27 -6.94
N ASN A 91 -6.73 -12.84 -6.88
CA ASN A 91 -7.69 -13.03 -7.97
C ASN A 91 -7.88 -11.79 -8.83
N ASN A 92 -6.89 -10.93 -8.89
CA ASN A 92 -6.93 -9.74 -9.73
C ASN A 92 -5.69 -9.69 -10.61
N GLY A 93 -5.84 -9.02 -11.75
CA GLY A 93 -4.77 -8.98 -12.74
C GLY A 93 -3.83 -7.80 -12.58
N GLU A 94 -4.25 -6.73 -11.90
CA GLU A 94 -3.52 -5.47 -11.97
C GLU A 94 -3.25 -4.80 -10.63
N GLY A 95 -3.78 -5.31 -9.55
CA GLY A 95 -3.51 -4.78 -8.22
C GLY A 95 -4.01 -3.36 -8.01
N ILE A 96 -3.09 -2.41 -7.94
CA ILE A 96 -3.38 -1.01 -7.66
C ILE A 96 -2.77 -0.16 -8.76
N HIS A 97 -3.57 0.76 -9.32
CA HIS A 97 -3.10 1.73 -10.30
C HIS A 97 -3.17 3.12 -9.72
N CYS A 98 -2.06 3.85 -9.78
CA CYS A 98 -2.01 5.26 -9.40
C CYS A 98 -2.03 6.11 -10.65
N LYS A 99 -2.97 7.04 -10.75
CA LYS A 99 -3.13 7.89 -11.93
C LYS A 99 -2.34 9.18 -11.83
N GLY A 100 -1.67 9.41 -10.76
CA GLY A 100 -0.81 10.53 -10.51
C GLY A 100 0.04 10.19 -9.31
N GLN A 101 0.23 11.13 -8.41
CA GLN A 101 0.86 10.83 -7.14
C GLN A 101 -0.13 10.14 -6.23
N CYS A 102 0.28 9.08 -5.56
CA CYS A 102 -0.56 8.42 -4.58
C CYS A 102 0.28 8.01 -3.38
N THR A 103 -0.38 7.77 -2.27
CA THR A 103 0.27 7.33 -1.04
C THR A 103 -0.28 5.97 -0.65
N LEU A 104 0.61 5.03 -0.41
CA LEU A 104 0.28 3.70 0.06
C LEU A 104 0.90 3.50 1.43
N ASN A 105 0.07 3.29 2.44
CA ASN A 105 0.52 3.06 3.81
C ASN A 105 0.11 1.67 4.24
N ASN A 106 1.10 0.81 4.47
CA ASN A 106 0.83 -0.54 4.94
C ASN A 106 -0.05 -1.32 3.95
N VAL A 107 0.46 -1.40 2.72
CA VAL A 107 -0.23 -2.06 1.62
C VAL A 107 0.67 -3.12 1.03
#